data_c73a8cc706302d9fc4cb74658465ede5
#
_entry.id   c73a8cc706302d9fc4cb74658465ede5
#
_cell.length_a   1.000
_cell.length_b   1.000
_cell.length_c   1.000
_cell.angle_alpha   90.00
_cell.angle_beta   90.00
_cell.angle_gamma   90.00
#
_symmetry.space_group_name_H-M   'P 1'
#
loop_
_entity.id
_entity.type
_entity.pdbx_description
1 polymer ?
#
loop_
_entity_poly.entity_id
_entity_poly.type
_entity_poly.pdbx_seq_one_letter_code
_entity_poly.pdbx_strand_id
1 'polypeptide(L)'
;MGQKINPHGFRLGITTDWKSRWYADKQYSEYVAEDVKIRRQLSRGMERAGISKVEIERTRERVRVDIHTARPGIVIGRRGAEADRIRGALEKLTGKQVQLNILEVKNPEADAQLVAQGVAEQLSNRVSFRRAMRKAIQSAMRSSQVKGIRVQCGGRLGGAEMSRSEFYREGRVPLHTLRADIDYGFFEARTTFGRIGVKVWIYKGELVGGLKQKQQESEVRPPRGGGNDRNERGGRGDRGGRRRGGADRGERGAADKSAKAETKAAEGEQPQAAPAEEKTEG
;
A
#
# COMPACT_ATOMS: atom_id res chain seq x y z
N MET A 1 -10.24 -28.18 19.48
CA MET A 1 -10.39 -27.55 18.13
C MET A 1 -9.08 -27.72 17.38
N GLY A 2 -9.11 -28.33 16.18
CA GLY A 2 -7.92 -28.57 15.36
C GLY A 2 -7.28 -27.29 14.81
N GLN A 3 -6.06 -27.42 14.32
CA GLN A 3 -5.37 -26.36 13.63
C GLN A 3 -6.09 -26.00 12.32
N LYS A 4 -6.09 -24.70 11.98
CA LYS A 4 -6.68 -24.22 10.74
C LYS A 4 -5.61 -24.07 9.68
N ILE A 5 -5.89 -24.60 8.50
CA ILE A 5 -5.02 -24.45 7.33
C ILE A 5 -4.91 -22.99 6.89
N ASN A 6 -3.79 -22.62 6.27
CA ASN A 6 -3.64 -21.32 5.63
C ASN A 6 -4.65 -21.19 4.47
N PRO A 7 -5.49 -20.14 4.43
CA PRO A 7 -6.52 -19.98 3.41
C PRO A 7 -5.97 -19.94 1.99
N HIS A 8 -4.79 -19.35 1.80
CA HIS A 8 -4.12 -19.27 0.51
C HIS A 8 -3.66 -20.68 0.05
N GLY A 9 -3.00 -21.43 0.94
CA GLY A 9 -2.54 -22.79 0.64
C GLY A 9 -3.70 -23.77 0.36
N PHE A 10 -4.83 -23.63 1.08
CA PHE A 10 -6.02 -24.45 0.86
C PHE A 10 -6.63 -24.28 -0.53
N ARG A 11 -6.50 -23.08 -1.12
CA ARG A 11 -7.11 -22.69 -2.40
C ARG A 11 -6.13 -22.64 -3.56
N LEU A 12 -4.89 -23.03 -3.31
CA LEU A 12 -3.84 -22.99 -4.33
C LEU A 12 -4.18 -23.90 -5.51
N GLY A 13 -4.07 -23.36 -6.72
CA GLY A 13 -4.43 -24.06 -7.96
C GLY A 13 -5.93 -24.02 -8.30
N ILE A 14 -6.81 -23.55 -7.40
CA ILE A 14 -8.26 -23.50 -7.59
C ILE A 14 -8.75 -22.06 -7.75
N THR A 15 -8.52 -21.21 -6.74
CA THR A 15 -8.89 -19.79 -6.76
C THR A 15 -7.69 -18.85 -6.61
N THR A 16 -6.57 -19.36 -6.13
CA THR A 16 -5.31 -18.62 -5.96
C THR A 16 -4.20 -19.28 -6.75
N ASP A 17 -3.34 -18.45 -7.33
CA ASP A 17 -2.19 -18.91 -8.12
C ASP A 17 -0.90 -18.86 -7.30
N TRP A 18 0.16 -19.48 -7.83
CA TRP A 18 1.48 -19.51 -7.25
C TRP A 18 2.13 -18.11 -7.29
N LYS A 19 2.85 -17.77 -6.23
CA LYS A 19 3.60 -16.51 -6.16
C LYS A 19 4.96 -16.58 -6.86
N SER A 20 5.47 -17.79 -7.07
CA SER A 20 6.68 -18.06 -7.84
C SER A 20 6.33 -19.05 -8.95
N ARG A 21 6.57 -18.66 -10.20
CA ARG A 21 6.23 -19.43 -11.40
C ARG A 21 7.51 -19.79 -12.14
N TRP A 22 8.03 -20.96 -11.86
CA TRP A 22 9.20 -21.52 -12.52
C TRP A 22 9.28 -23.03 -12.29
N TYR A 23 10.04 -23.71 -13.11
CA TYR A 23 10.31 -25.13 -13.02
C TYR A 23 11.81 -25.38 -12.96
N ALA A 24 12.26 -26.28 -12.09
CA ALA A 24 13.64 -26.74 -12.00
C ALA A 24 13.69 -28.15 -11.41
N ASP A 25 14.54 -29.02 -11.99
CA ASP A 25 14.78 -30.36 -11.45
C ASP A 25 15.91 -30.33 -10.40
N LYS A 26 17.16 -30.16 -10.87
CA LYS A 26 18.35 -30.27 -10.01
C LYS A 26 18.60 -29.02 -9.14
N GLN A 27 18.24 -27.82 -9.63
CA GLN A 27 18.50 -26.54 -8.97
C GLN A 27 17.32 -26.04 -8.12
N TYR A 28 16.35 -26.90 -7.81
CA TYR A 28 15.15 -26.51 -7.08
C TYR A 28 15.47 -25.85 -5.72
N SER A 29 16.35 -26.45 -4.92
CA SER A 29 16.74 -25.94 -3.61
C SER A 29 17.42 -24.56 -3.68
N GLU A 30 18.27 -24.36 -4.68
CA GLU A 30 18.96 -23.08 -4.91
C GLU A 30 17.98 -21.99 -5.28
N TYR A 31 17.06 -22.25 -6.20
CA TYR A 31 16.06 -21.26 -6.63
C TYR A 31 15.09 -20.90 -5.50
N VAL A 32 14.70 -21.85 -4.66
CA VAL A 32 13.87 -21.54 -3.47
C VAL A 32 14.65 -20.65 -2.50
N ALA A 33 15.94 -20.96 -2.25
CA ALA A 33 16.78 -20.14 -1.39
C ALA A 33 16.97 -18.70 -1.93
N GLU A 34 17.14 -18.57 -3.24
CA GLU A 34 17.22 -17.27 -3.91
C GLU A 34 15.90 -16.50 -3.80
N ASP A 35 14.74 -17.14 -4.04
CA ASP A 35 13.43 -16.50 -3.93
C ASP A 35 13.19 -15.96 -2.51
N VAL A 36 13.61 -16.71 -1.49
CA VAL A 36 13.55 -16.24 -0.09
C VAL A 36 14.43 -15.01 0.13
N LYS A 37 15.66 -15.03 -0.43
CA LYS A 37 16.58 -13.87 -0.35
C LYS A 37 16.00 -12.64 -1.06
N ILE A 38 15.45 -12.80 -2.27
CA ILE A 38 14.77 -11.73 -3.02
C ILE A 38 13.63 -11.12 -2.20
N ARG A 39 12.72 -11.95 -1.67
CA ARG A 39 11.58 -11.48 -0.86
C ARG A 39 12.04 -10.76 0.41
N ARG A 40 13.08 -11.26 1.08
CA ARG A 40 13.66 -10.62 2.27
C ARG A 40 14.31 -9.28 1.94
N GLN A 41 15.03 -9.20 0.82
CA GLN A 41 15.68 -7.98 0.36
C GLN A 41 14.64 -6.89 0.05
N LEU A 42 13.55 -7.25 -0.64
CA LEU A 42 12.45 -6.34 -0.96
C LEU A 42 11.66 -5.90 0.28
N SER A 43 11.52 -6.77 1.28
CA SER A 43 10.83 -6.41 2.54
C SER A 43 11.63 -5.47 3.42
N ARG A 44 12.96 -5.50 3.33
CA ARG A 44 13.85 -4.63 4.11
C ARG A 44 13.92 -3.23 3.51
N GLY A 45 13.60 -2.22 4.29
CA GLY A 45 13.69 -0.81 3.87
C GLY A 45 12.49 -0.29 3.07
N MET A 46 11.52 -1.15 2.71
CA MET A 46 10.34 -0.74 1.96
C MET A 46 9.03 -0.89 2.75
N GLU A 47 9.12 -0.88 4.07
CA GLU A 47 7.93 -0.99 4.93
C GLU A 47 6.89 0.09 4.62
N ARG A 48 7.35 1.32 4.32
CA ARG A 48 6.48 2.45 3.97
C ARG A 48 5.84 2.36 2.58
N ALA A 49 6.42 1.58 1.67
CA ALA A 49 5.88 1.40 0.32
C ALA A 49 4.58 0.58 0.31
N GLY A 50 4.38 -0.27 1.32
CA GLY A 50 3.22 -1.14 1.40
C GLY A 50 3.25 -2.19 0.28
N ILE A 51 4.12 -3.18 0.40
CA ILE A 51 4.20 -4.28 -0.56
C ILE A 51 3.12 -5.31 -0.21
N SER A 52 2.22 -5.56 -1.14
CA SER A 52 1.16 -6.57 -1.04
C SER A 52 1.69 -7.97 -1.33
N LYS A 53 2.22 -8.16 -2.52
CA LYS A 53 2.79 -9.43 -2.97
C LYS A 53 3.96 -9.21 -3.91
N VAL A 54 4.85 -10.20 -3.96
CA VAL A 54 5.97 -10.27 -4.90
C VAL A 54 5.80 -11.55 -5.71
N GLU A 55 5.67 -11.43 -7.03
CA GLU A 55 5.61 -12.54 -7.95
C GLU A 55 6.96 -12.67 -8.65
N ILE A 56 7.44 -13.91 -8.80
CA ILE A 56 8.76 -14.20 -9.36
C ILE A 56 8.57 -15.20 -10.49
N GLU A 57 9.00 -14.82 -11.68
CA GLU A 57 9.06 -15.69 -12.85
C GLU A 57 10.52 -15.88 -13.25
N ARG A 58 10.92 -17.12 -13.52
CA ARG A 58 12.29 -17.43 -13.90
C ARG A 58 12.33 -18.10 -15.28
N THR A 59 13.21 -17.59 -16.09
CA THR A 59 13.67 -18.24 -17.31
C THR A 59 15.14 -18.65 -17.15
N ARG A 60 15.73 -19.28 -18.13
CA ARG A 60 17.14 -19.71 -18.07
C ARG A 60 18.10 -18.54 -17.80
N GLU A 61 17.87 -17.40 -18.43
CA GLU A 61 18.79 -16.25 -18.41
C GLU A 61 18.28 -15.06 -17.61
N ARG A 62 16.98 -14.96 -17.39
CA ARG A 62 16.34 -13.78 -16.80
C ARG A 62 15.45 -14.16 -15.64
N VAL A 63 15.40 -13.25 -14.66
CA VAL A 63 14.46 -13.32 -13.55
C VAL A 63 13.56 -12.09 -13.63
N ARG A 64 12.26 -12.31 -13.77
CA ARG A 64 11.24 -11.26 -13.72
C ARG A 64 10.67 -11.20 -12.32
N VAL A 65 10.66 -10.01 -11.74
CA VAL A 65 10.13 -9.75 -10.41
C VAL A 65 9.05 -8.70 -10.51
N ASP A 66 7.81 -9.09 -10.26
CA ASP A 66 6.64 -8.21 -10.26
C ASP A 66 6.31 -7.84 -8.82
N ILE A 67 6.40 -6.55 -8.48
CA ILE A 67 6.13 -6.02 -7.15
C ILE A 67 4.78 -5.31 -7.17
N HIS A 68 3.82 -5.84 -6.42
CA HIS A 68 2.53 -5.18 -6.19
C HIS A 68 2.62 -4.31 -4.95
N THR A 69 2.44 -3.00 -5.12
CA THR A 69 2.60 -2.01 -4.04
C THR A 69 1.44 -1.02 -4.01
N ALA A 70 1.12 -0.52 -2.81
CA ALA A 70 0.14 0.55 -2.63
C ALA A 70 0.69 1.92 -3.02
N ARG A 71 2.02 2.11 -2.93
CA ARG A 71 2.69 3.39 -3.17
C ARG A 71 3.87 3.21 -4.11
N PRO A 72 3.63 3.09 -5.43
CA PRO A 72 4.68 2.82 -6.41
C PRO A 72 5.77 3.91 -6.43
N GLY A 73 5.42 5.16 -6.16
CA GLY A 73 6.38 6.26 -6.13
C GLY A 73 7.51 6.10 -5.12
N ILE A 74 7.27 5.39 -4.00
CA ILE A 74 8.32 5.11 -3.00
C ILE A 74 9.30 4.06 -3.52
N VAL A 75 8.80 3.04 -4.24
CA VAL A 75 9.63 1.97 -4.81
C VAL A 75 10.43 2.46 -6.00
N ILE A 76 9.85 3.33 -6.83
CA ILE A 76 10.53 3.92 -7.99
C ILE A 76 11.59 4.92 -7.51
N GLY A 77 11.27 5.72 -6.49
CA GLY A 77 12.13 6.76 -5.98
C GLY A 77 12.24 7.98 -6.92
N ARG A 78 13.10 8.92 -6.56
CA ARG A 78 13.35 10.09 -7.40
C ARG A 78 14.08 9.69 -8.68
N ARG A 79 13.48 9.96 -9.84
CA ARG A 79 14.03 9.64 -11.17
C ARG A 79 14.38 8.16 -11.39
N GLY A 80 13.76 7.23 -10.65
CA GLY A 80 14.02 5.80 -10.79
C GLY A 80 15.21 5.25 -10.00
N ALA A 81 15.91 6.09 -9.22
CA ALA A 81 17.14 5.71 -8.52
C ALA A 81 16.98 4.52 -7.55
N GLU A 82 15.85 4.45 -6.83
CA GLU A 82 15.61 3.31 -5.94
C GLU A 82 15.30 2.03 -6.71
N ALA A 83 14.55 2.10 -7.80
CA ALA A 83 14.27 0.94 -8.66
C ALA A 83 15.57 0.38 -9.26
N ASP A 84 16.48 1.24 -9.74
CA ASP A 84 17.76 0.81 -10.28
C ASP A 84 18.68 0.23 -9.19
N ARG A 85 18.68 0.81 -8.00
CA ARG A 85 19.38 0.28 -6.83
C ARG A 85 18.88 -1.12 -6.45
N ILE A 86 17.56 -1.33 -6.45
CA ILE A 86 16.96 -2.62 -6.16
C ILE A 86 17.34 -3.62 -7.26
N ARG A 87 17.23 -3.24 -8.54
CA ARG A 87 17.62 -4.08 -9.66
C ARG A 87 19.07 -4.54 -9.52
N GLY A 88 20.00 -3.62 -9.31
CA GLY A 88 21.42 -3.94 -9.15
C GLY A 88 21.70 -4.83 -7.93
N ALA A 89 20.96 -4.64 -6.82
CA ALA A 89 21.07 -5.51 -5.65
C ALA A 89 20.54 -6.93 -5.92
N LEU A 90 19.43 -7.06 -6.67
CA LEU A 90 18.87 -8.35 -7.07
C LEU A 90 19.75 -9.07 -8.10
N GLU A 91 20.35 -8.37 -9.05
CA GLU A 91 21.30 -8.92 -10.03
C GLU A 91 22.55 -9.48 -9.34
N LYS A 92 23.06 -8.79 -8.33
CA LYS A 92 24.17 -9.29 -7.49
C LYS A 92 23.82 -10.55 -6.72
N LEU A 93 22.54 -10.70 -6.29
CA LEU A 93 22.07 -11.87 -5.55
C LEU A 93 21.83 -13.09 -6.45
N THR A 94 21.33 -12.86 -7.67
CA THR A 94 20.89 -13.93 -8.58
C THR A 94 21.95 -14.30 -9.61
N GLY A 95 22.94 -13.40 -9.86
CA GLY A 95 23.90 -13.57 -10.95
C GLY A 95 23.27 -13.55 -12.34
N LYS A 96 21.99 -13.19 -12.47
CA LYS A 96 21.21 -13.16 -13.72
C LYS A 96 20.64 -11.77 -13.96
N GLN A 97 20.28 -11.49 -15.21
CA GLN A 97 19.60 -10.26 -15.55
C GLN A 97 18.22 -10.22 -14.87
N VAL A 98 17.93 -9.13 -14.14
CA VAL A 98 16.66 -8.94 -13.44
C VAL A 98 15.79 -7.90 -14.14
N GLN A 99 14.59 -8.30 -14.50
CA GLN A 99 13.54 -7.40 -14.95
C GLN A 99 12.62 -7.08 -13.77
N LEU A 100 12.60 -5.83 -13.35
CA LEU A 100 11.75 -5.36 -12.26
C LEU A 100 10.54 -4.63 -12.81
N ASN A 101 9.33 -5.11 -12.46
CA ASN A 101 8.08 -4.45 -12.79
C ASN A 101 7.40 -4.02 -11.49
N ILE A 102 6.90 -2.78 -11.47
CA ILE A 102 6.22 -2.21 -10.32
C ILE A 102 4.76 -2.00 -10.70
N LEU A 103 3.86 -2.72 -10.02
CA LEU A 103 2.43 -2.72 -10.28
C LEU A 103 1.70 -2.05 -9.10
N GLU A 104 0.82 -1.11 -9.41
CA GLU A 104 0.03 -0.41 -8.41
C GLU A 104 -1.18 -1.23 -7.99
N VAL A 105 -1.41 -1.32 -6.67
CA VAL A 105 -2.63 -1.86 -6.09
C VAL A 105 -3.66 -0.74 -5.95
N LYS A 106 -4.69 -0.73 -6.82
CA LYS A 106 -5.71 0.33 -6.88
C LYS A 106 -6.48 0.51 -5.57
N ASN A 107 -6.81 -0.60 -4.90
CA ASN A 107 -7.59 -0.62 -3.66
C ASN A 107 -6.79 -1.26 -2.51
N PRO A 108 -5.90 -0.53 -1.85
CA PRO A 108 -5.07 -1.07 -0.76
C PRO A 108 -5.91 -1.53 0.45
N GLU A 109 -7.09 -0.95 0.65
CA GLU A 109 -8.01 -1.32 1.73
C GLU A 109 -8.71 -2.68 1.50
N ALA A 110 -8.73 -3.17 0.26
CA ALA A 110 -9.27 -4.48 -0.12
C ALA A 110 -8.19 -5.59 -0.17
N ASP A 111 -6.94 -5.27 0.18
CA ASP A 111 -5.82 -6.21 0.21
C ASP A 111 -5.48 -6.60 1.65
N ALA A 112 -5.52 -7.89 1.94
CA ALA A 112 -5.36 -8.39 3.31
C ALA A 112 -3.96 -8.13 3.88
N GLN A 113 -2.92 -8.19 3.04
CA GLN A 113 -1.54 -7.96 3.48
C GLN A 113 -1.30 -6.50 3.82
N LEU A 114 -1.83 -5.57 3.01
CA LEU A 114 -1.71 -4.13 3.24
C LEU A 114 -2.50 -3.69 4.48
N VAL A 115 -3.69 -4.24 4.68
CA VAL A 115 -4.48 -4.00 5.89
C VAL A 115 -3.75 -4.52 7.12
N ALA A 116 -3.13 -5.72 7.06
CA ALA A 116 -2.35 -6.25 8.17
C ALA A 116 -1.14 -5.37 8.51
N GLN A 117 -0.42 -4.86 7.51
CA GLN A 117 0.68 -3.92 7.68
C GLN A 117 0.20 -2.60 8.32
N GLY A 118 -0.90 -2.04 7.84
CA GLY A 118 -1.47 -0.80 8.38
C GLY A 118 -1.93 -0.92 9.83
N VAL A 119 -2.50 -2.06 10.23
CA VAL A 119 -2.85 -2.34 11.63
C VAL A 119 -1.58 -2.49 12.47
N ALA A 120 -0.58 -3.22 11.98
CA ALA A 120 0.69 -3.43 12.69
C ALA A 120 1.45 -2.10 12.91
N GLU A 121 1.46 -1.22 11.92
CA GLU A 121 2.05 0.12 12.03
C GLU A 121 1.34 0.96 13.12
N GLN A 122 0.00 0.93 13.16
CA GLN A 122 -0.76 1.62 14.20
C GLN A 122 -0.46 1.05 15.60
N LEU A 123 -0.29 -0.27 15.74
CA LEU A 123 0.08 -0.91 17.00
C LEU A 123 1.50 -0.52 17.45
N SER A 124 2.45 -0.45 16.52
CA SER A 124 3.81 0.03 16.80
C SER A 124 3.81 1.48 17.28
N ASN A 125 2.91 2.31 16.75
CA ASN A 125 2.67 3.71 17.17
C ASN A 125 1.82 3.84 18.43
N ARG A 126 1.68 2.77 19.22
CA ARG A 126 0.96 2.75 20.51
C ARG A 126 -0.54 3.09 20.43
N VAL A 127 -1.16 2.95 19.27
CA VAL A 127 -2.62 3.09 19.12
C VAL A 127 -3.31 1.90 19.80
N SER A 128 -4.42 2.13 20.50
CA SER A 128 -5.22 1.06 21.08
C SER A 128 -5.62 0.03 20.03
N PHE A 129 -5.32 -1.24 20.29
CA PHE A 129 -5.55 -2.32 19.35
C PHE A 129 -7.03 -2.46 18.94
N ARG A 130 -7.98 -2.19 19.85
CA ARG A 130 -9.42 -2.21 19.53
C ARG A 130 -9.79 -1.13 18.52
N ARG A 131 -9.22 0.08 18.67
CA ARG A 131 -9.43 1.19 17.75
C ARG A 131 -8.82 0.90 16.39
N ALA A 132 -7.58 0.39 16.36
CA ALA A 132 -6.88 0.02 15.13
C ALA A 132 -7.65 -1.03 14.32
N MET A 133 -8.09 -2.12 14.97
CA MET A 133 -8.88 -3.17 14.32
C MET A 133 -10.23 -2.66 13.79
N ARG A 134 -10.99 -1.88 14.56
CA ARG A 134 -12.27 -1.33 14.12
C ARG A 134 -12.11 -0.38 12.92
N LYS A 135 -11.10 0.49 12.98
CA LYS A 135 -10.79 1.41 11.87
C LYS A 135 -10.46 0.65 10.60
N ALA A 136 -9.61 -0.39 10.70
CA ALA A 136 -9.25 -1.22 9.56
C ALA A 136 -10.47 -1.92 8.94
N ILE A 137 -11.37 -2.45 9.76
CA ILE A 137 -12.60 -3.11 9.31
C ILE A 137 -13.51 -2.09 8.59
N GLN A 138 -13.74 -0.93 9.18
CA GLN A 138 -14.57 0.11 8.58
C GLN A 138 -14.01 0.60 7.23
N SER A 139 -12.69 0.79 7.13
CA SER A 139 -12.05 1.16 5.86
C SER A 139 -12.23 0.08 4.80
N ALA A 140 -11.97 -1.18 5.15
CA ALA A 140 -12.12 -2.28 4.21
C ALA A 140 -13.55 -2.49 3.73
N MET A 141 -14.55 -2.37 4.63
CA MET A 141 -15.98 -2.53 4.29
C MET A 141 -16.55 -1.40 3.42
N ARG A 142 -15.88 -0.25 3.34
CA ARG A 142 -16.24 0.81 2.38
C ARG A 142 -15.99 0.41 0.92
N SER A 143 -15.06 -0.51 0.70
CA SER A 143 -14.79 -1.02 -0.64
C SER A 143 -15.90 -1.97 -1.09
N SER A 144 -16.50 -1.73 -2.25
CA SER A 144 -17.55 -2.58 -2.84
C SER A 144 -17.08 -4.01 -3.16
N GLN A 145 -15.76 -4.23 -3.21
CA GLN A 145 -15.16 -5.54 -3.48
C GLN A 145 -15.15 -6.45 -2.24
N VAL A 146 -15.27 -5.88 -1.04
CA VAL A 146 -15.18 -6.62 0.22
C VAL A 146 -16.57 -6.98 0.72
N LYS A 147 -16.85 -8.29 0.83
CA LYS A 147 -18.13 -8.83 1.36
C LYS A 147 -18.02 -9.23 2.83
N GLY A 148 -16.82 -9.28 3.36
CA GLY A 148 -16.59 -9.57 4.76
C GLY A 148 -15.11 -9.57 5.10
N ILE A 149 -14.84 -9.23 6.36
CA ILE A 149 -13.47 -9.15 6.90
C ILE A 149 -13.42 -9.73 8.30
N ARG A 150 -12.30 -10.36 8.62
CA ARG A 150 -11.92 -10.76 9.96
C ARG A 150 -10.51 -10.29 10.25
N VAL A 151 -10.30 -9.58 11.35
CA VAL A 151 -9.00 -9.14 11.84
C VAL A 151 -8.76 -9.78 13.20
N GLN A 152 -7.59 -10.36 13.39
CA GLN A 152 -7.18 -11.00 14.66
C GLN A 152 -5.80 -10.49 15.05
N CYS A 153 -5.69 -10.01 16.29
CA CYS A 153 -4.41 -9.64 16.91
C CYS A 153 -4.11 -10.61 18.04
N GLY A 154 -2.87 -11.09 18.13
CA GLY A 154 -2.42 -12.01 19.16
C GLY A 154 -1.05 -11.62 19.71
N GLY A 155 -0.87 -11.69 21.03
CA GLY A 155 0.34 -11.32 21.73
C GLY A 155 0.05 -10.56 23.03
N ARG A 156 1.02 -9.78 23.50
CA ARG A 156 0.89 -8.94 24.71
C ARG A 156 0.13 -7.65 24.35
N LEU A 157 -1.19 -7.77 24.19
CA LEU A 157 -2.05 -6.66 23.79
C LEU A 157 -2.12 -5.59 24.89
N GLY A 158 -1.78 -4.35 24.52
CA GLY A 158 -1.77 -3.24 25.47
C GLY A 158 -0.66 -3.28 26.52
N GLY A 159 0.39 -4.10 26.32
CA GLY A 159 1.50 -4.26 27.25
C GLY A 159 1.21 -5.24 28.40
N ALA A 160 0.10 -5.97 28.38
CA ALA A 160 -0.21 -6.98 29.39
C ALA A 160 0.87 -8.07 29.45
N GLU A 161 1.17 -8.60 30.64
CA GLU A 161 2.17 -9.65 30.82
C GLU A 161 1.75 -10.93 30.14
N MET A 162 0.51 -11.33 30.30
CA MET A 162 -0.03 -12.53 29.65
C MET A 162 -0.48 -12.22 28.23
N SER A 163 -0.07 -13.06 27.30
CA SER A 163 -0.51 -12.98 25.91
C SER A 163 -1.97 -13.43 25.78
N ARG A 164 -2.72 -12.73 24.93
CA ARG A 164 -4.06 -13.13 24.52
C ARG A 164 -4.28 -12.84 23.07
N SER A 165 -5.31 -13.43 22.48
CA SER A 165 -5.73 -13.12 21.13
C SER A 165 -7.16 -12.60 21.12
N GLU A 166 -7.37 -11.49 20.42
CA GLU A 166 -8.69 -10.89 20.20
C GLU A 166 -8.95 -10.77 18.70
N PHE A 167 -10.20 -10.95 18.31
CA PHE A 167 -10.59 -10.78 16.90
C PHE A 167 -11.92 -10.03 16.77
N TYR A 168 -12.03 -9.29 15.68
CA TYR A 168 -13.29 -8.69 15.24
C TYR A 168 -13.60 -9.19 13.83
N ARG A 169 -14.89 -9.32 13.53
CA ARG A 169 -15.38 -9.77 12.23
C ARG A 169 -16.61 -8.96 11.84
N GLU A 170 -16.67 -8.59 10.57
CA GLU A 170 -17.82 -7.96 9.96
C GLU A 170 -18.10 -8.65 8.62
N GLY A 171 -19.38 -8.89 8.31
CA GLY A 171 -19.81 -9.64 7.14
C GLY A 171 -19.52 -11.15 7.22
N ARG A 172 -19.52 -11.79 6.06
CA ARG A 172 -19.31 -13.24 5.92
C ARG A 172 -17.85 -13.54 5.59
N VAL A 173 -17.27 -14.55 6.27
CA VAL A 173 -15.92 -15.05 5.97
C VAL A 173 -15.95 -16.57 5.96
N PRO A 174 -16.36 -17.21 4.85
CA PRO A 174 -16.56 -18.66 4.76
C PRO A 174 -15.23 -19.37 4.52
N LEU A 175 -14.45 -19.64 5.58
CA LEU A 175 -13.11 -20.23 5.49
C LEU A 175 -13.09 -21.66 4.91
N HIS A 176 -14.17 -22.42 5.09
CA HIS A 176 -14.27 -23.80 4.62
C HIS A 176 -14.78 -23.93 3.17
N THR A 177 -15.34 -22.87 2.59
CA THR A 177 -15.83 -22.87 1.22
C THR A 177 -14.65 -22.71 0.27
N LEU A 178 -14.39 -23.72 -0.56
CA LEU A 178 -13.23 -23.76 -1.45
C LEU A 178 -13.31 -22.71 -2.57
N ARG A 179 -14.52 -22.51 -3.14
CA ARG A 179 -14.79 -21.52 -4.19
C ARG A 179 -14.79 -20.07 -3.74
N ALA A 180 -14.71 -19.83 -2.42
CA ALA A 180 -14.66 -18.48 -1.87
C ALA A 180 -13.29 -17.83 -2.13
N ASP A 181 -13.28 -16.64 -2.72
CA ASP A 181 -12.06 -15.82 -2.87
C ASP A 181 -11.74 -15.14 -1.55
N ILE A 182 -10.81 -15.73 -0.82
CA ILE A 182 -10.36 -15.24 0.48
C ILE A 182 -8.90 -14.83 0.37
N ASP A 183 -8.66 -13.55 0.54
CA ASP A 183 -7.33 -13.00 0.66
C ASP A 183 -6.86 -13.07 2.12
N TYR A 184 -5.59 -13.42 2.33
CA TYR A 184 -5.01 -13.61 3.64
C TYR A 184 -3.71 -12.83 3.79
N GLY A 185 -3.63 -12.02 4.84
CA GLY A 185 -2.45 -11.26 5.21
C GLY A 185 -1.99 -11.57 6.63
N PHE A 186 -0.68 -11.62 6.82
CA PHE A 186 -0.04 -11.75 8.11
C PHE A 186 1.09 -10.74 8.25
N PHE A 187 1.11 -10.03 9.35
CA PHE A 187 2.19 -9.12 9.68
C PHE A 187 2.44 -9.06 11.19
N GLU A 188 3.67 -8.75 11.59
CA GLU A 188 4.07 -8.62 12.99
C GLU A 188 4.35 -7.17 13.35
N ALA A 189 3.66 -6.64 14.34
CA ALA A 189 3.96 -5.36 14.94
C ALA A 189 5.06 -5.51 15.99
N ARG A 190 6.14 -4.76 15.85
CA ARG A 190 7.22 -4.70 16.85
C ARG A 190 6.89 -3.62 17.85
N THR A 191 6.69 -4.01 19.09
CA THR A 191 6.42 -3.09 20.21
C THR A 191 7.54 -3.17 21.25
N THR A 192 7.59 -2.22 22.16
CA THR A 192 8.56 -2.23 23.28
C THR A 192 8.42 -3.47 24.19
N PHE A 193 7.20 -4.04 24.25
CA PHE A 193 6.89 -5.22 25.10
C PHE A 193 6.98 -6.55 24.34
N GLY A 194 7.36 -6.55 23.07
CA GLY A 194 7.47 -7.74 22.25
C GLY A 194 6.77 -7.61 20.91
N ARG A 195 6.45 -8.75 20.28
CA ARG A 195 5.80 -8.80 18.97
C ARG A 195 4.32 -9.13 19.10
N ILE A 196 3.49 -8.42 18.34
CA ILE A 196 2.05 -8.69 18.21
C ILE A 196 1.82 -9.19 16.79
N GLY A 197 1.31 -10.41 16.65
CA GLY A 197 0.93 -10.96 15.34
C GLY A 197 -0.44 -10.47 14.91
N VAL A 198 -0.54 -9.92 13.70
CA VAL A 198 -1.78 -9.48 13.08
C VAL A 198 -2.12 -10.41 11.93
N LYS A 199 -3.31 -11.01 11.96
CA LYS A 199 -3.86 -11.87 10.90
C LYS A 199 -5.12 -11.24 10.35
N VAL A 200 -5.20 -11.13 9.02
CA VAL A 200 -6.36 -10.53 8.33
C VAL A 200 -6.87 -11.50 7.27
N TRP A 201 -8.17 -11.67 7.21
CA TRP A 201 -8.89 -12.43 6.19
C TRP A 201 -9.90 -11.50 5.54
N ILE A 202 -9.85 -11.36 4.23
CA ILE A 202 -10.79 -10.56 3.46
C ILE A 202 -11.50 -11.47 2.47
N TYR A 203 -12.82 -11.49 2.53
CA TYR A 203 -13.67 -12.23 1.60
C TYR A 203 -14.16 -11.29 0.49
N LYS A 204 -13.81 -11.61 -0.76
CA LYS A 204 -14.15 -10.81 -1.95
C LYS A 204 -15.37 -11.34 -2.70
N GLY A 205 -15.77 -12.59 -2.47
CA GLY A 205 -16.89 -13.24 -3.13
C GLY A 205 -16.61 -14.67 -3.50
N GLU A 206 -17.51 -15.29 -4.27
CA GLU A 206 -17.35 -16.65 -4.77
C GLU A 206 -16.96 -16.61 -6.25
N LEU A 207 -16.00 -17.46 -6.62
CA LEU A 207 -15.55 -17.66 -8.00
C LEU A 207 -16.10 -19.01 -8.49
N VAL A 208 -17.07 -18.98 -9.39
CA VAL A 208 -17.69 -20.20 -9.92
C VAL A 208 -16.79 -20.88 -10.94
N GLY A 209 -16.06 -20.09 -11.74
CA GLY A 209 -15.15 -20.58 -12.79
C GLY A 209 -13.68 -20.74 -12.38
N GLY A 210 -13.35 -20.55 -11.09
CA GLY A 210 -11.98 -20.67 -10.58
C GLY A 210 -10.98 -19.66 -11.16
N LEU A 211 -9.70 -20.08 -11.27
CA LEU A 211 -8.61 -19.23 -11.79
C LEU A 211 -8.83 -18.73 -13.22
N LYS A 212 -9.43 -19.55 -14.09
CA LYS A 212 -9.65 -19.17 -15.50
C LYS A 212 -10.55 -17.96 -15.63
N GLN A 213 -11.62 -17.91 -14.85
CA GLN A 213 -12.52 -16.75 -14.83
C GLN A 213 -11.83 -15.50 -14.27
N LYS A 214 -11.03 -15.65 -13.21
CA LYS A 214 -10.30 -14.53 -12.60
C LYS A 214 -9.27 -13.93 -13.57
N GLN A 215 -8.62 -14.75 -14.37
CA GLN A 215 -7.70 -14.30 -15.42
C GLN A 215 -8.43 -13.57 -16.53
N GLN A 216 -9.55 -14.12 -17.02
CA GLN A 216 -10.37 -13.49 -18.04
C GLN A 216 -10.94 -12.13 -17.58
N GLU A 217 -11.42 -12.02 -16.35
CA GLU A 217 -11.90 -10.75 -15.79
C GLU A 217 -10.79 -9.69 -15.66
N SER A 218 -9.53 -10.12 -15.45
CA SER A 218 -8.39 -9.21 -15.41
C SER A 218 -7.96 -8.72 -16.80
N GLU A 219 -8.12 -9.56 -17.85
CA GLU A 219 -7.79 -9.24 -19.24
C GLU A 219 -8.86 -8.38 -19.92
N VAL A 220 -10.14 -8.58 -19.59
CA VAL A 220 -11.28 -7.85 -20.20
C VAL A 220 -11.40 -6.40 -19.71
N ARG A 221 -10.62 -5.96 -18.73
CA ARG A 221 -10.53 -4.53 -18.36
C ARG A 221 -9.37 -3.88 -19.10
N PRO A 222 -9.58 -3.33 -20.32
CA PRO A 222 -8.56 -2.54 -20.98
C PRO A 222 -8.22 -1.34 -20.09
N PRO A 223 -6.96 -0.88 -20.07
CA PRO A 223 -6.61 0.35 -19.40
C PRO A 223 -7.51 1.44 -20.00
N ARG A 224 -8.26 2.15 -19.19
CA ARG A 224 -8.93 3.38 -19.60
C ARG A 224 -7.83 4.33 -20.03
N GLY A 225 -7.52 4.30 -21.31
CA GLY A 225 -6.66 5.27 -21.94
C GLY A 225 -7.25 6.65 -21.69
N GLY A 226 -6.49 7.51 -21.02
CA GLY A 226 -6.75 8.92 -20.98
C GLY A 226 -6.72 9.42 -22.42
N GLY A 227 -7.88 9.49 -23.04
CA GLY A 227 -8.09 10.10 -24.33
C GLY A 227 -7.82 11.58 -24.23
N ASN A 228 -6.66 11.96 -24.66
CA ASN A 228 -6.29 13.35 -24.94
C ASN A 228 -6.87 13.72 -26.31
N ASP A 229 -8.21 13.77 -26.40
CA ASP A 229 -8.92 14.33 -27.55
C ASP A 229 -9.09 15.83 -27.37
N ARG A 230 -7.98 16.55 -27.52
CA ARG A 230 -7.98 17.98 -27.83
C ARG A 230 -6.95 18.20 -28.92
N ASN A 231 -7.36 18.04 -30.18
CA ASN A 231 -6.94 18.88 -31.31
C ASN A 231 -7.29 18.19 -32.62
N GLU A 232 -8.47 18.44 -33.12
CA GLU A 232 -8.72 18.48 -34.57
C GLU A 232 -10.09 19.14 -34.79
N ARG A 233 -10.13 20.45 -34.71
CA ARG A 233 -11.08 21.28 -35.48
C ARG A 233 -10.34 22.52 -35.92
N GLY A 234 -9.57 22.35 -36.97
CA GLY A 234 -9.00 23.41 -37.74
C GLY A 234 -9.32 23.20 -39.20
N GLY A 235 -10.11 24.08 -39.77
CA GLY A 235 -10.06 24.30 -41.20
C GLY A 235 -11.34 24.09 -41.98
N ARG A 236 -12.06 25.15 -42.25
CA ARG A 236 -12.49 25.58 -43.57
C ARG A 236 -13.75 26.44 -43.46
N GLY A 237 -13.70 27.62 -44.09
CA GLY A 237 -14.89 28.38 -44.45
C GLY A 237 -14.72 29.87 -44.42
N ASP A 238 -13.98 30.35 -45.37
CA ASP A 238 -13.95 31.65 -46.03
C ASP A 238 -15.36 32.22 -46.33
N ARG A 239 -15.43 33.53 -46.32
CA ARG A 239 -16.32 34.47 -46.97
C ARG A 239 -17.24 35.31 -46.10
N GLY A 240 -16.86 36.56 -46.06
CA GLY A 240 -17.72 37.60 -46.65
C GLY A 240 -18.41 38.53 -45.70
N GLY A 241 -17.99 39.75 -45.68
CA GLY A 241 -18.97 40.79 -45.78
C GLY A 241 -19.12 41.79 -44.62
N ARG A 242 -18.36 42.84 -44.70
CA ARG A 242 -18.85 44.22 -44.61
C ARG A 242 -19.52 44.82 -43.37
N ARG A 243 -18.76 45.76 -42.80
CA ARG A 243 -19.17 47.17 -42.57
C ARG A 243 -19.92 47.59 -41.30
N ARG A 244 -19.28 48.62 -40.72
CA ARG A 244 -19.86 49.82 -40.03
C ARG A 244 -20.33 49.52 -38.60
N GLY A 245 -19.94 50.26 -37.62
CA GLY A 245 -19.60 51.66 -37.41
C GLY A 245 -20.04 52.00 -36.00
N GLY A 246 -19.38 52.98 -35.41
CA GLY A 246 -19.86 53.71 -34.25
C GLY A 246 -19.18 53.29 -32.95
N ALA A 247 -18.11 53.92 -32.47
CA ALA A 247 -18.17 55.19 -31.73
C ALA A 247 -19.13 55.05 -30.53
N ASP A 248 -18.68 55.09 -29.32
CA ASP A 248 -18.38 56.30 -28.56
C ASP A 248 -18.15 55.91 -27.08
N ARG A 249 -17.12 56.51 -26.51
CA ARG A 249 -17.02 57.18 -25.23
C ARG A 249 -17.55 56.55 -23.94
N GLY A 250 -16.65 56.70 -23.02
CA GLY A 250 -16.91 57.00 -21.62
C GLY A 250 -16.05 56.15 -20.71
N GLU A 251 -14.84 56.48 -20.43
CA GLU A 251 -14.27 57.37 -19.41
C GLU A 251 -14.85 57.18 -17.99
N ARG A 252 -13.88 57.05 -17.12
CA ARG A 252 -13.85 57.38 -15.68
C ARG A 252 -14.22 56.22 -14.78
N GLY A 253 -13.47 55.92 -13.77
CA GLY A 253 -12.41 56.53 -12.94
C GLY A 253 -11.92 55.43 -12.02
N ALA A 254 -10.71 55.27 -11.85
CA ALA A 254 -9.79 55.96 -10.95
C ALA A 254 -10.16 55.87 -9.47
N ALA A 255 -9.14 55.51 -8.79
CA ALA A 255 -8.82 55.84 -7.41
C ALA A 255 -9.33 54.80 -6.37
N ASP A 256 -8.66 54.47 -5.41
CA ASP A 256 -7.38 54.91 -4.85
C ASP A 256 -7.16 54.14 -3.53
N LYS A 257 -5.88 53.99 -3.18
CA LYS A 257 -5.33 54.06 -1.82
C LYS A 257 -5.57 52.88 -0.85
N SER A 258 -4.54 52.13 -0.61
CA SER A 258 -3.41 52.42 0.29
C SER A 258 -3.79 52.77 1.72
N ALA A 259 -3.29 52.02 2.62
CA ALA A 259 -2.70 52.39 3.92
C ALA A 259 -2.50 51.12 4.74
N LYS A 260 -1.26 50.64 4.98
CA LYS A 260 -0.29 51.19 5.92
C LYS A 260 -0.75 51.18 7.36
N ALA A 261 -0.11 50.40 8.15
CA ALA A 261 0.51 50.68 9.45
C ALA A 261 0.80 49.36 10.14
N GLU A 262 2.04 48.85 10.30
CA GLU A 262 3.08 49.33 11.23
C GLU A 262 2.52 49.70 12.61
N THR A 263 2.91 48.91 13.59
CA THR A 263 3.66 49.34 14.78
C THR A 263 3.76 48.22 15.80
N LYS A 264 4.96 47.87 16.13
CA LYS A 264 5.77 47.97 17.34
C LYS A 264 5.49 46.86 18.35
N ALA A 265 6.42 45.97 18.66
CA ALA A 265 7.64 46.08 19.44
C ALA A 265 7.42 46.59 20.86
N ALA A 266 7.66 45.73 21.82
CA ALA A 266 8.27 45.96 23.12
C ALA A 266 8.34 44.59 23.81
N GLU A 267 9.55 43.99 23.98
CA GLU A 267 10.45 44.26 25.07
C GLU A 267 9.97 43.76 26.42
N GLY A 268 10.77 42.87 26.93
CA GLY A 268 11.16 42.77 28.31
C GLY A 268 10.64 41.47 28.95
N GLU A 269 11.31 40.58 29.47
CA GLU A 269 12.42 40.60 30.42
C GLU A 269 12.65 39.15 30.87
N GLN A 270 13.81 38.67 30.81
CA GLN A 270 14.30 37.60 31.73
C GLN A 270 14.59 38.22 33.09
N PRO A 271 14.50 37.50 34.17
CA PRO A 271 15.73 37.20 34.89
C PRO A 271 15.84 35.76 35.43
N GLN A 272 16.99 35.19 35.22
CA GLN A 272 18.09 34.91 36.14
C GLN A 272 17.92 33.74 37.12
N ALA A 273 18.85 32.94 36.95
CA ALA A 273 19.52 31.85 37.56
C ALA A 273 19.76 31.91 39.08
N ALA A 274 19.79 30.68 39.63
CA ALA A 274 20.65 30.08 40.64
C ALA A 274 20.49 30.50 42.12
N PRO A 275 21.03 29.76 43.09
CA PRO A 275 21.89 28.58 43.05
C PRO A 275 21.55 27.44 44.05
N ALA A 276 22.36 26.42 43.99
CA ALA A 276 22.55 25.27 44.84
C ALA A 276 22.77 25.56 46.34
N GLU A 277 22.37 24.59 47.17
CA GLU A 277 23.06 24.12 48.40
C GLU A 277 22.54 22.71 48.71
N GLU A 278 23.33 21.69 48.56
CA GLU A 278 24.18 20.95 49.50
C GLU A 278 23.69 20.91 50.94
N LYS A 279 23.48 19.70 51.43
CA LYS A 279 23.94 19.04 52.65
C LYS A 279 23.02 17.92 53.03
N THR A 280 23.51 16.69 52.97
CA THR A 280 24.17 15.83 53.95
C THR A 280 23.26 15.26 55.05
N GLU A 281 23.41 13.94 55.18
CA GLU A 281 23.31 13.11 56.37
C GLU A 281 21.93 12.67 56.89
N GLY A 282 21.87 11.36 56.98
CA GLY A 282 20.94 10.56 57.75
C GLY A 282 20.78 9.17 57.14
#